data_13f2d40053a2dc4ecfd430947e6617bd
#
_entry.id   13f2d40053a2dc4ecfd430947e6617bd
#
_cell.length_a   1.000
_cell.length_b   1.000
_cell.length_c   1.000
_cell.angle_alpha   90.00
_cell.angle_beta   90.00
_cell.angle_gamma   90.00
#
_symmetry.space_group_name_H-M   'P 1'
#
loop_
_entity.id
_entity.type
_entity.pdbx_description
1 polymer ?
#
loop_
_entity_poly.entity_id
_entity_poly.type
_entity_poly.pdbx_seq_one_letter_code
_entity_poly.pdbx_strand_id
1 'polypeptide(L)'
;AGTTVTDKRQAAVDFTNPVSKPLKEVLITGPSAPRLGSLTDLSGKTVYLRLSSSYAESVRELSQKLVKQGQAPIRIEAVDESLEDEDLIEMVDTGLLPWAVVDDYKPQMWREIFTRVTVRDDLVLREGARLAWAIRPDSPQLKAFLNTFLKDNREGTLFGNIIRNRYIRDFDWTENAVGAEELGRYRKLSALFRKYGTDYGMDPTLLAAQGFQESRLDQSVRSHVGAVGVMQLLPSTAEDKNVAIPNIDELEPNIEAGAKYMAFLKERYFSGPELDEINGSLLALASYNAGPGRIRRLRREAGERGYDPNLWFDNVEVIVAEQVGRETVQYVSNIFKYYLTYRWINTADAERAAARRATGMEDAP
;
A
#
# COMPACT_ATOMS: atom_id res chain seq x y z
N ALA A 1 -1.22 -14.86 -9.09
CA ALA A 1 -0.79 -13.61 -9.73
C ALA A 1 0.42 -13.86 -10.62
N GLY A 2 0.56 -13.05 -11.70
CA GLY A 2 1.74 -13.12 -12.56
C GLY A 2 2.93 -12.46 -11.87
N THR A 3 4.11 -13.10 -11.93
CA THR A 3 5.35 -12.53 -11.44
C THR A 3 6.41 -12.56 -12.54
N THR A 4 7.38 -11.66 -12.48
CA THR A 4 8.48 -11.59 -13.45
C THR A 4 9.32 -12.86 -13.38
N VAL A 5 9.55 -13.50 -14.52
CA VAL A 5 10.41 -14.66 -14.64
C VAL A 5 11.88 -14.18 -14.57
N THR A 6 12.61 -14.63 -13.57
CA THR A 6 14.07 -14.40 -13.43
C THR A 6 14.77 -15.73 -13.18
N ASP A 7 16.07 -15.80 -13.51
CA ASP A 7 16.86 -17.03 -13.30
C ASP A 7 16.86 -17.45 -11.82
N LYS A 8 16.93 -16.47 -10.92
CA LYS A 8 16.86 -16.70 -9.48
C LYS A 8 15.53 -17.36 -9.06
N ARG A 9 14.41 -16.88 -9.60
CA ARG A 9 13.07 -17.44 -9.31
C ARG A 9 12.87 -18.80 -9.96
N GLN A 10 13.39 -19.02 -11.17
CA GLN A 10 13.35 -20.31 -11.87
C GLN A 10 14.11 -21.40 -11.12
N ALA A 11 15.10 -21.06 -10.32
CA ALA A 11 15.80 -22.02 -9.46
C ALA A 11 14.93 -22.51 -8.27
N ALA A 12 13.88 -21.79 -7.91
CA ALA A 12 13.04 -22.09 -6.77
C ALA A 12 11.63 -22.59 -7.13
N VAL A 13 11.09 -22.17 -8.28
CA VAL A 13 9.73 -22.48 -8.73
C VAL A 13 9.70 -22.76 -10.25
N ASP A 14 8.69 -23.51 -10.67
CA ASP A 14 8.34 -23.61 -12.08
C ASP A 14 7.43 -22.46 -12.51
N PHE A 15 7.37 -22.20 -13.80
CA PHE A 15 6.52 -21.17 -14.40
C PHE A 15 5.62 -21.74 -15.49
N THR A 16 4.42 -21.18 -15.61
CA THR A 16 3.57 -21.38 -16.80
C THR A 16 4.19 -20.72 -18.03
N ASN A 17 3.56 -20.87 -19.17
CA ASN A 17 3.84 -20.01 -20.32
C ASN A 17 3.58 -18.54 -19.94
N PRO A 18 4.34 -17.59 -20.51
CA PRO A 18 4.16 -16.18 -20.23
C PRO A 18 2.74 -15.68 -20.51
N VAL A 19 2.22 -14.88 -19.60
CA VAL A 19 0.91 -14.22 -19.71
C VAL A 19 1.00 -12.84 -20.34
N SER A 20 2.21 -12.26 -20.40
CA SER A 20 2.48 -10.94 -20.97
C SER A 20 3.31 -11.03 -22.26
N LYS A 21 3.26 -9.96 -23.05
CA LYS A 21 4.32 -9.65 -24.02
C LYS A 21 5.63 -9.36 -23.27
N PRO A 22 6.79 -9.35 -23.97
CA PRO A 22 8.03 -8.86 -23.35
C PRO A 22 7.84 -7.43 -22.83
N LEU A 23 8.27 -7.20 -21.60
CA LEU A 23 8.17 -5.95 -20.85
C LEU A 23 9.56 -5.36 -20.65
N LYS A 24 9.58 -4.08 -20.28
CA LYS A 24 10.80 -3.38 -19.86
C LYS A 24 10.65 -2.94 -18.42
N GLU A 25 11.71 -3.08 -17.63
CA GLU A 25 11.83 -2.40 -16.36
C GLU A 25 12.47 -1.04 -16.62
N VAL A 26 11.71 0.04 -16.40
CA VAL A 26 12.09 1.42 -16.73
C VAL A 26 12.15 2.29 -15.48
N LEU A 27 12.95 3.34 -15.56
CA LEU A 27 12.91 4.39 -14.56
C LEU A 27 11.70 5.30 -14.83
N ILE A 28 10.97 5.66 -13.79
CA ILE A 28 10.01 6.77 -13.80
C ILE A 28 10.53 7.91 -12.95
N THR A 29 10.25 9.15 -13.34
CA THR A 29 10.70 10.34 -12.61
C THR A 29 9.54 11.27 -12.31
N GLY A 30 9.61 11.96 -11.17
CA GLY A 30 8.61 12.91 -10.69
C GLY A 30 9.13 14.34 -10.61
N PRO A 31 8.32 15.26 -10.05
CA PRO A 31 8.66 16.69 -9.96
C PRO A 31 9.93 16.98 -9.15
N SER A 32 10.29 16.13 -8.19
CA SER A 32 11.47 16.31 -7.35
C SER A 32 12.75 15.68 -7.96
N ALA A 33 12.64 15.02 -9.12
CA ALA A 33 13.77 14.36 -9.74
C ALA A 33 14.77 15.37 -10.31
N PRO A 34 16.08 15.25 -10.01
CA PRO A 34 17.10 15.97 -10.74
C PRO A 34 17.17 15.44 -12.19
N ARG A 35 17.78 16.22 -13.07
CA ARG A 35 18.03 15.77 -14.45
C ARG A 35 18.90 14.52 -14.46
N LEU A 36 18.43 13.51 -15.18
CA LEU A 36 19.18 12.28 -15.46
C LEU A 36 19.36 12.14 -16.97
N GLY A 37 20.59 12.05 -17.44
CA GLY A 37 20.92 11.82 -18.84
C GLY A 37 21.15 10.35 -19.18
N SER A 38 21.45 9.53 -18.15
CA SER A 38 21.72 8.11 -18.32
C SER A 38 21.53 7.36 -16.99
N LEU A 39 21.47 6.03 -17.03
CA LEU A 39 21.43 5.20 -15.82
C LEU A 39 22.67 5.36 -14.93
N THR A 40 23.80 5.80 -15.48
CA THR A 40 25.02 6.03 -14.70
C THR A 40 24.88 7.20 -13.72
N ASP A 41 23.94 8.11 -13.96
CA ASP A 41 23.64 9.24 -13.06
C ASP A 41 22.99 8.79 -11.74
N LEU A 42 22.57 7.52 -11.64
CA LEU A 42 22.13 6.91 -10.39
C LEU A 42 23.29 6.52 -9.45
N SER A 43 24.56 6.64 -9.91
CA SER A 43 25.74 6.40 -9.08
C SER A 43 25.70 7.23 -7.79
N GLY A 44 25.85 6.57 -6.64
CA GLY A 44 25.82 7.18 -5.31
C GLY A 44 24.44 7.67 -4.85
N LYS A 45 23.40 7.53 -5.66
CA LYS A 45 22.03 7.92 -5.33
C LYS A 45 21.25 6.80 -4.66
N THR A 46 20.13 7.14 -4.04
CA THR A 46 19.23 6.19 -3.38
C THR A 46 18.09 5.81 -4.30
N VAL A 47 17.77 4.52 -4.39
CA VAL A 47 16.59 3.97 -5.08
C VAL A 47 15.76 3.19 -4.05
N TYR A 48 14.50 3.54 -3.96
CA TYR A 48 13.53 2.92 -3.06
C TYR A 48 12.76 1.82 -3.79
N LEU A 49 12.71 0.60 -3.22
CA LEU A 49 12.04 -0.53 -3.84
C LEU A 49 11.79 -1.67 -2.84
N ARG A 50 10.86 -2.55 -3.16
CA ARG A 50 10.66 -3.82 -2.45
C ARG A 50 11.80 -4.77 -2.77
N LEU A 51 12.40 -5.36 -1.73
CA LEU A 51 13.57 -6.24 -1.91
C LEU A 51 13.22 -7.58 -2.59
N SER A 52 11.97 -8.01 -2.54
CA SER A 52 11.42 -9.18 -3.22
C SER A 52 11.16 -8.96 -4.72
N SER A 53 11.14 -7.70 -5.18
CA SER A 53 10.85 -7.37 -6.57
C SER A 53 11.98 -7.75 -7.53
N SER A 54 11.65 -7.97 -8.82
CA SER A 54 12.66 -8.12 -9.88
C SER A 54 13.47 -6.83 -10.09
N TYR A 55 12.89 -5.69 -9.78
CA TYR A 55 13.56 -4.38 -9.84
C TYR A 55 14.78 -4.32 -8.92
N ALA A 56 14.69 -4.96 -7.72
CA ALA A 56 15.83 -5.07 -6.82
C ALA A 56 16.99 -5.85 -7.43
N GLU A 57 16.71 -6.87 -8.25
CA GLU A 57 17.75 -7.60 -8.98
C GLU A 57 18.39 -6.69 -10.03
N SER A 58 17.58 -5.98 -10.85
CA SER A 58 18.05 -5.07 -11.90
C SER A 58 18.87 -3.91 -11.37
N VAL A 59 18.44 -3.29 -10.25
CA VAL A 59 19.20 -2.20 -9.62
C VAL A 59 20.50 -2.69 -9.01
N ARG A 60 20.54 -3.90 -8.41
CA ARG A 60 21.80 -4.49 -7.92
C ARG A 60 22.77 -4.79 -9.05
N GLU A 61 22.30 -5.32 -10.19
CA GLU A 61 23.12 -5.57 -11.37
C GLU A 61 23.69 -4.26 -11.94
N LEU A 62 22.86 -3.21 -12.04
CA LEU A 62 23.31 -1.88 -12.46
C LEU A 62 24.37 -1.33 -11.49
N SER A 63 24.11 -1.40 -10.18
CA SER A 63 25.05 -0.96 -9.15
C SER A 63 26.41 -1.67 -9.25
N GLN A 64 26.40 -2.99 -9.48
CA GLN A 64 27.64 -3.75 -9.68
C GLN A 64 28.39 -3.32 -10.94
N LYS A 65 27.69 -3.01 -12.05
CA LYS A 65 28.30 -2.48 -13.27
C LYS A 65 28.94 -1.13 -13.01
N LEU A 66 28.29 -0.23 -12.28
CA LEU A 66 28.82 1.09 -11.91
C LEU A 66 30.10 0.97 -11.07
N VAL A 67 30.09 0.09 -10.06
CA VAL A 67 31.27 -0.17 -9.22
C VAL A 67 32.47 -0.71 -10.07
N LYS A 68 32.23 -1.62 -11.00
CA LYS A 68 33.27 -2.11 -11.93
C LYS A 68 33.84 -1.01 -12.83
N GLN A 69 33.08 0.06 -13.05
CA GLN A 69 33.48 1.25 -13.79
C GLN A 69 34.16 2.32 -12.92
N GLY A 70 34.39 2.03 -11.62
CA GLY A 70 34.99 2.97 -10.67
C GLY A 70 34.02 4.02 -10.10
N GLN A 71 32.75 3.82 -10.30
CA GLN A 71 31.70 4.72 -9.80
C GLN A 71 31.16 4.26 -8.43
N ALA A 72 30.51 5.16 -7.73
CA ALA A 72 29.88 4.83 -6.44
C ALA A 72 28.67 3.87 -6.62
N PRO A 73 28.44 2.93 -5.68
CA PRO A 73 27.30 2.04 -5.75
C PRO A 73 25.98 2.81 -5.56
N ILE A 74 24.91 2.28 -6.13
CA ILE A 74 23.54 2.75 -5.84
C ILE A 74 23.16 2.28 -4.43
N ARG A 75 22.61 3.18 -3.63
CA ARG A 75 22.05 2.84 -2.33
C ARG A 75 20.62 2.33 -2.53
N ILE A 76 20.35 1.12 -2.08
CA ILE A 76 19.01 0.52 -2.14
C ILE A 76 18.40 0.65 -0.77
N GLU A 77 17.29 1.40 -0.69
CA GLU A 77 16.46 1.52 0.51
C GLU A 77 15.21 0.65 0.34
N ALA A 78 15.02 -0.26 1.31
CA ALA A 78 13.87 -1.13 1.30
C ALA A 78 12.61 -0.34 1.66
N VAL A 79 11.57 -0.47 0.85
CA VAL A 79 10.21 -0.12 1.24
C VAL A 79 9.50 -1.36 1.79
N ASP A 80 8.42 -1.15 2.52
CA ASP A 80 7.61 -2.24 3.05
C ASP A 80 7.06 -3.12 1.92
N GLU A 81 7.11 -4.44 2.09
CA GLU A 81 6.66 -5.40 1.07
C GLU A 81 5.15 -5.33 0.78
N SER A 82 4.38 -4.69 1.66
CA SER A 82 2.94 -4.47 1.48
C SER A 82 2.61 -3.28 0.57
N LEU A 83 3.59 -2.42 0.24
CA LEU A 83 3.43 -1.38 -0.77
C LEU A 83 3.47 -2.01 -2.17
N GLU A 84 2.51 -1.66 -3.00
CA GLU A 84 2.48 -2.09 -4.39
C GLU A 84 3.20 -1.07 -5.30
N ASP A 85 3.38 -1.41 -6.57
CA ASP A 85 4.11 -0.54 -7.50
C ASP A 85 3.34 0.76 -7.77
N GLU A 86 2.01 0.74 -7.74
CA GLU A 86 1.16 1.93 -7.85
C GLU A 86 1.35 2.90 -6.69
N ASP A 87 1.65 2.41 -5.49
CA ASP A 87 1.97 3.26 -4.35
C ASP A 87 3.27 4.02 -4.57
N LEU A 88 4.27 3.35 -5.14
CA LEU A 88 5.54 3.98 -5.51
C LEU A 88 5.35 4.99 -6.67
N ILE A 89 4.49 4.69 -7.65
CA ILE A 89 4.15 5.63 -8.73
C ILE A 89 3.48 6.87 -8.15
N GLU A 90 2.55 6.73 -7.21
CA GLU A 90 1.89 7.82 -6.51
C GLU A 90 2.91 8.69 -5.74
N MET A 91 3.84 8.06 -5.03
CA MET A 91 4.91 8.77 -4.31
C MET A 91 5.84 9.55 -5.27
N VAL A 92 6.07 9.03 -6.46
CA VAL A 92 6.83 9.73 -7.51
C VAL A 92 6.01 10.89 -8.06
N ASP A 93 4.73 10.71 -8.34
CA ASP A 93 3.83 11.76 -8.83
C ASP A 93 3.78 12.95 -7.89
N THR A 94 3.68 12.70 -6.59
CA THR A 94 3.62 13.76 -5.57
C THR A 94 4.96 14.44 -5.29
N GLY A 95 6.06 13.90 -5.84
CA GLY A 95 7.42 14.39 -5.63
C GLY A 95 8.02 13.95 -4.31
N LEU A 96 7.38 13.04 -3.63
CA LEU A 96 7.86 12.41 -2.40
C LEU A 96 9.10 11.56 -2.69
N LEU A 97 9.03 10.74 -3.76
CA LEU A 97 10.19 10.09 -4.37
C LEU A 97 10.60 10.82 -5.64
N PRO A 98 11.90 10.99 -5.89
CA PRO A 98 12.35 11.56 -7.16
C PRO A 98 12.12 10.61 -8.33
N TRP A 99 12.25 9.31 -8.10
CA TRP A 99 12.10 8.24 -9.09
C TRP A 99 11.71 6.91 -8.44
N ALA A 100 11.21 6.00 -9.28
CA ALA A 100 11.07 4.57 -8.97
C ALA A 100 11.39 3.73 -10.22
N VAL A 101 11.56 2.43 -10.04
CA VAL A 101 11.70 1.45 -11.12
C VAL A 101 10.44 0.62 -11.17
N VAL A 102 9.83 0.53 -12.35
CA VAL A 102 8.57 -0.20 -12.58
C VAL A 102 8.56 -0.84 -13.97
N ASP A 103 7.65 -1.76 -14.21
CA ASP A 103 7.37 -2.25 -15.56
C ASP A 103 6.75 -1.14 -16.42
N ASP A 104 7.15 -1.02 -17.68
CA ASP A 104 6.79 0.04 -18.62
C ASP A 104 5.28 0.24 -18.85
N TYR A 105 4.48 -0.80 -18.67
CA TYR A 105 3.03 -0.73 -18.82
C TYR A 105 2.30 -0.12 -17.60
N LYS A 106 2.88 -0.22 -16.40
CA LYS A 106 2.22 0.22 -15.15
C LYS A 106 1.95 1.72 -15.11
N PRO A 107 2.90 2.61 -15.40
CA PRO A 107 2.61 4.05 -15.43
C PRO A 107 1.56 4.42 -16.47
N GLN A 108 1.48 3.66 -17.57
CA GLN A 108 0.45 3.91 -18.59
C GLN A 108 -0.96 3.58 -18.11
N MET A 109 -1.10 2.61 -17.21
CA MET A 109 -2.39 2.29 -16.59
C MET A 109 -2.89 3.42 -15.67
N TRP A 110 -1.98 4.12 -15.03
CA TRP A 110 -2.26 5.14 -14.01
C TRP A 110 -2.12 6.58 -14.51
N ARG A 111 -1.84 6.79 -15.79
CA ARG A 111 -1.51 8.10 -16.37
C ARG A 111 -2.61 9.16 -16.23
N GLU A 112 -3.86 8.76 -16.10
CA GLU A 112 -5.00 9.69 -15.94
C GLU A 112 -5.10 10.18 -14.48
N ILE A 113 -4.51 9.47 -13.54
CA ILE A 113 -4.48 9.79 -12.11
C ILE A 113 -3.15 10.45 -11.76
N PHE A 114 -2.02 9.82 -12.12
CA PHE A 114 -0.67 10.30 -11.82
C PHE A 114 -0.10 11.05 -13.02
N THR A 115 -0.43 12.33 -13.09
CA THR A 115 -0.16 13.17 -14.27
C THR A 115 1.23 13.82 -14.29
N ARG A 116 1.95 13.80 -13.15
CA ARG A 116 3.27 14.42 -13.02
C ARG A 116 4.42 13.42 -13.14
N VAL A 117 4.10 12.15 -13.39
CA VAL A 117 5.09 11.10 -13.63
C VAL A 117 5.55 11.13 -15.08
N THR A 118 6.86 11.11 -15.27
CA THR A 118 7.49 10.95 -16.59
C THR A 118 8.09 9.56 -16.71
N VAL A 119 7.62 8.78 -17.69
CA VAL A 119 8.22 7.48 -18.03
C VAL A 119 9.50 7.72 -18.82
N ARG A 120 10.58 7.11 -18.39
CA ARG A 120 11.90 7.26 -19.01
C ARG A 120 12.21 6.02 -19.86
N ASP A 121 11.59 5.94 -21.04
CA ASP A 121 11.81 4.86 -22.01
C ASP A 121 13.24 4.78 -22.52
N ASP A 122 14.02 5.83 -22.29
CA ASP A 122 15.46 5.92 -22.54
C ASP A 122 16.32 5.36 -21.40
N LEU A 123 15.74 5.16 -20.20
CA LEU A 123 16.43 4.65 -19.01
C LEU A 123 15.90 3.26 -18.62
N VAL A 124 16.27 2.27 -19.39
CA VAL A 124 15.80 0.88 -19.25
C VAL A 124 16.82 0.08 -18.44
N LEU A 125 16.38 -0.49 -17.33
CA LEU A 125 17.21 -1.34 -16.46
C LEU A 125 17.24 -2.80 -16.95
N ARG A 126 16.10 -3.29 -17.44
CA ARG A 126 15.95 -4.65 -18.00
C ARG A 126 15.03 -4.64 -19.20
N GLU A 127 15.40 -5.39 -20.24
CA GLU A 127 14.54 -5.63 -21.42
C GLU A 127 14.13 -7.10 -21.51
N GLY A 128 12.98 -7.34 -22.15
CA GLY A 128 12.50 -8.68 -22.43
C GLY A 128 11.97 -9.45 -21.22
N ALA A 129 11.70 -8.76 -20.11
CA ALA A 129 11.05 -9.34 -18.95
C ALA A 129 9.68 -9.93 -19.33
N ARG A 130 9.27 -11.04 -18.72
CA ARG A 130 8.01 -11.72 -18.98
C ARG A 130 7.32 -12.05 -17.67
N LEU A 131 6.02 -11.84 -17.61
CA LEU A 131 5.19 -12.28 -16.49
C LEU A 131 4.69 -13.68 -16.75
N ALA A 132 4.75 -14.55 -15.75
CA ALA A 132 4.17 -15.88 -15.78
C ALA A 132 3.61 -16.25 -14.40
N TRP A 133 2.78 -17.25 -14.31
CA TRP A 133 2.33 -17.77 -13.04
C TRP A 133 3.37 -18.73 -12.48
N ALA A 134 3.82 -18.45 -11.25
CA ALA A 134 4.69 -19.35 -10.50
C ALA A 134 3.86 -20.55 -9.98
N ILE A 135 4.41 -21.73 -10.13
CA ILE A 135 3.81 -22.99 -9.67
C ILE A 135 4.87 -23.81 -8.91
N ARG A 136 4.42 -24.79 -8.15
CA ARG A 136 5.32 -25.73 -7.47
C ARG A 136 6.23 -26.41 -8.50
N PRO A 137 7.51 -26.63 -8.18
CA PRO A 137 8.38 -27.48 -8.98
C PRO A 137 7.77 -28.87 -9.20
N ASP A 138 8.17 -29.55 -10.25
CA ASP A 138 7.79 -30.92 -10.56
C ASP A 138 6.28 -31.17 -10.63
N SER A 139 5.52 -30.18 -11.14
CA SER A 139 4.07 -30.26 -11.30
C SER A 139 3.62 -30.21 -12.78
N PRO A 140 4.03 -31.17 -13.64
CA PRO A 140 3.81 -31.09 -15.09
C PRO A 140 2.33 -31.11 -15.47
N GLN A 141 1.48 -31.84 -14.76
CA GLN A 141 0.03 -31.88 -15.03
C GLN A 141 -0.63 -30.53 -14.75
N LEU A 142 -0.28 -29.89 -13.59
CA LEU A 142 -0.75 -28.55 -13.25
C LEU A 142 -0.29 -27.54 -14.30
N LYS A 143 1.00 -27.60 -14.69
CA LYS A 143 1.56 -26.73 -15.73
C LYS A 143 0.82 -26.88 -17.07
N ALA A 144 0.56 -28.10 -17.50
CA ALA A 144 -0.18 -28.37 -18.73
C ALA A 144 -1.61 -27.83 -18.67
N PHE A 145 -2.32 -28.07 -17.57
CA PHE A 145 -3.67 -27.55 -17.34
C PHE A 145 -3.72 -26.02 -17.39
N LEU A 146 -2.85 -25.35 -16.64
CA LEU A 146 -2.78 -23.90 -16.60
C LEU A 146 -2.38 -23.30 -17.96
N ASN A 147 -1.44 -23.92 -18.67
CA ASN A 147 -1.06 -23.46 -20.01
C ASN A 147 -2.21 -23.62 -21.04
N THR A 148 -3.03 -24.64 -20.91
CA THR A 148 -4.25 -24.80 -21.74
C THR A 148 -5.24 -23.67 -21.43
N PHE A 149 -5.49 -23.39 -20.15
CA PHE A 149 -6.34 -22.27 -19.73
C PHE A 149 -5.81 -20.92 -20.27
N LEU A 150 -4.52 -20.64 -20.10
CA LEU A 150 -3.89 -19.39 -20.52
C LEU A 150 -3.96 -19.16 -22.03
N LYS A 151 -3.95 -20.23 -22.84
CA LYS A 151 -4.03 -20.11 -24.29
C LYS A 151 -5.28 -19.34 -24.73
N ASP A 152 -6.41 -19.57 -24.04
CA ASP A 152 -7.72 -19.05 -24.43
C ASP A 152 -8.15 -17.84 -23.55
N ASN A 153 -7.42 -17.53 -22.47
CA ASN A 153 -7.83 -16.55 -21.46
C ASN A 153 -6.79 -15.44 -21.17
N ARG A 154 -5.69 -15.38 -21.93
CA ARG A 154 -4.66 -14.33 -21.76
C ARG A 154 -5.06 -13.00 -22.45
N GLU A 155 -4.27 -11.96 -22.22
CA GLU A 155 -4.40 -10.70 -22.96
C GLU A 155 -4.38 -10.93 -24.47
N GLY A 156 -5.28 -10.25 -25.18
CA GLY A 156 -5.50 -10.41 -26.61
C GLY A 156 -6.60 -11.44 -26.97
N THR A 157 -7.08 -12.23 -26.01
CA THR A 157 -8.29 -13.08 -26.17
C THR A 157 -9.53 -12.28 -25.75
N LEU A 158 -10.72 -12.75 -26.15
CA LEU A 158 -11.98 -12.11 -25.78
C LEU A 158 -12.12 -11.98 -24.26
N PHE A 159 -11.88 -13.05 -23.50
CA PHE A 159 -11.98 -13.05 -22.05
C PHE A 159 -10.93 -12.15 -21.40
N GLY A 160 -9.66 -12.23 -21.81
CA GLY A 160 -8.60 -11.40 -21.30
C GLY A 160 -8.86 -9.90 -21.52
N ASN A 161 -9.43 -9.54 -22.68
CA ASN A 161 -9.80 -8.16 -23.00
C ASN A 161 -11.01 -7.69 -22.17
N ILE A 162 -12.00 -8.56 -21.90
CA ILE A 162 -13.14 -8.23 -21.02
C ILE A 162 -12.63 -7.94 -19.60
N ILE A 163 -11.75 -8.78 -19.04
CA ILE A 163 -11.17 -8.58 -17.70
C ILE A 163 -10.37 -7.29 -17.66
N ARG A 164 -9.51 -7.06 -18.66
CA ARG A 164 -8.73 -5.81 -18.75
C ARG A 164 -9.63 -4.57 -18.77
N ASN A 165 -10.66 -4.56 -19.61
CA ASN A 165 -11.57 -3.42 -19.71
C ASN A 165 -12.36 -3.19 -18.42
N ARG A 166 -12.75 -4.26 -17.73
CA ARG A 166 -13.55 -4.18 -16.50
C ARG A 166 -12.75 -3.70 -15.28
N TYR A 167 -11.48 -4.09 -15.17
CA TYR A 167 -10.69 -3.88 -13.96
C TYR A 167 -9.52 -2.89 -14.12
N ILE A 168 -9.19 -2.50 -15.34
CA ILE A 168 -8.05 -1.62 -15.64
C ILE A 168 -8.48 -0.28 -16.24
N ARG A 169 -9.71 -0.16 -16.72
CA ARG A 169 -10.23 1.09 -17.31
C ARG A 169 -11.10 1.93 -16.37
N ASP A 170 -11.58 1.35 -15.30
CA ASP A 170 -12.44 2.04 -14.34
C ASP A 170 -11.64 2.28 -13.06
N PHE A 171 -11.17 3.51 -12.88
CA PHE A 171 -10.28 3.93 -11.79
C PHE A 171 -11.00 4.74 -10.70
N ASP A 172 -12.32 4.83 -10.73
CA ASP A 172 -13.11 5.58 -9.74
C ASP A 172 -12.91 5.10 -8.29
N TRP A 173 -12.28 3.92 -8.13
CA TRP A 173 -11.97 3.31 -6.83
C TRP A 173 -10.60 3.72 -6.24
N THR A 174 -9.74 4.41 -7.01
CA THR A 174 -8.41 4.82 -6.52
C THR A 174 -8.45 6.20 -5.88
N GLU A 175 -8.07 6.24 -4.61
CA GLU A 175 -7.95 7.45 -3.82
C GLU A 175 -6.47 7.82 -3.68
N ASN A 176 -6.12 9.05 -4.00
CA ASN A 176 -4.75 9.56 -3.87
C ASN A 176 -4.54 10.16 -2.47
N ALA A 177 -3.95 9.37 -1.54
CA ALA A 177 -3.71 9.78 -0.15
C ALA A 177 -2.58 10.82 0.00
N VAL A 178 -1.72 10.97 -1.01
CA VAL A 178 -0.55 11.85 -0.98
C VAL A 178 -0.68 13.08 -1.89
N GLY A 179 -1.87 13.35 -2.42
CA GLY A 179 -2.19 14.59 -3.11
C GLY A 179 -1.91 15.81 -2.23
N ALA A 180 -1.59 16.94 -2.84
CA ALA A 180 -1.20 18.14 -2.09
C ALA A 180 -2.30 18.64 -1.12
N GLU A 181 -3.56 18.45 -1.50
CA GLU A 181 -4.72 18.83 -0.66
C GLU A 181 -4.86 17.86 0.51
N GLU A 182 -4.81 16.57 0.26
CA GLU A 182 -4.94 15.50 1.24
C GLU A 182 -3.80 15.53 2.26
N LEU A 183 -2.57 15.72 1.81
CA LEU A 183 -1.42 15.95 2.72
C LEU A 183 -1.59 17.23 3.55
N GLY A 184 -2.17 18.28 2.97
CA GLY A 184 -2.52 19.49 3.70
C GLY A 184 -3.52 19.21 4.84
N ARG A 185 -4.55 18.41 4.57
CA ARG A 185 -5.54 17.97 5.60
C ARG A 185 -4.88 17.09 6.66
N TYR A 186 -4.07 16.11 6.25
CA TYR A 186 -3.32 15.25 7.17
C TYR A 186 -2.46 16.08 8.15
N ARG A 187 -1.65 17.01 7.63
CA ARG A 187 -0.79 17.86 8.47
C ARG A 187 -1.60 18.71 9.45
N LYS A 188 -2.74 19.26 9.01
CA LYS A 188 -3.63 20.05 9.89
C LYS A 188 -4.21 19.23 11.04
N LEU A 189 -4.53 17.95 10.80
CA LEU A 189 -5.16 17.08 11.78
C LEU A 189 -4.17 16.21 12.57
N SER A 190 -2.90 16.17 12.18
CA SER A 190 -1.88 15.30 12.78
C SER A 190 -1.71 15.50 14.28
N ALA A 191 -1.88 16.74 14.78
CA ALA A 191 -1.81 17.03 16.21
C ALA A 191 -2.95 16.39 17.00
N LEU A 192 -4.20 16.40 16.46
CA LEU A 192 -5.36 15.75 17.07
C LEU A 192 -5.21 14.24 17.08
N PHE A 193 -4.80 13.64 15.97
CA PHE A 193 -4.53 12.20 15.91
C PHE A 193 -3.42 11.79 16.88
N ARG A 194 -2.37 12.60 17.03
CA ARG A 194 -1.30 12.34 18.00
C ARG A 194 -1.81 12.42 19.44
N LYS A 195 -2.61 13.43 19.77
CA LYS A 195 -3.21 13.60 21.09
C LYS A 195 -4.03 12.35 21.44
N TYR A 196 -5.05 12.05 20.66
CA TYR A 196 -5.98 10.97 20.98
C TYR A 196 -5.42 9.56 20.73
N GLY A 197 -4.49 9.41 19.79
CA GLY A 197 -3.73 8.17 19.67
C GLY A 197 -2.92 7.86 20.93
N THR A 198 -2.25 8.88 21.48
CA THR A 198 -1.50 8.73 22.76
C THR A 198 -2.44 8.47 23.91
N ASP A 199 -3.54 9.24 24.05
CA ASP A 199 -4.49 9.13 25.15
C ASP A 199 -5.16 7.75 25.23
N TYR A 200 -5.40 7.12 24.08
CA TYR A 200 -6.08 5.82 23.97
C TYR A 200 -5.16 4.66 23.55
N GLY A 201 -3.84 4.84 23.51
CA GLY A 201 -2.89 3.78 23.20
C GLY A 201 -2.99 3.22 21.78
N MET A 202 -3.36 4.06 20.81
CA MET A 202 -3.44 3.73 19.38
C MET A 202 -2.34 4.45 18.59
N ASP A 203 -1.82 3.82 17.53
CA ASP A 203 -0.88 4.49 16.63
C ASP A 203 -1.57 5.70 15.96
N PRO A 204 -1.08 6.94 16.17
CA PRO A 204 -1.67 8.15 15.60
C PRO A 204 -1.72 8.15 14.07
N THR A 205 -0.71 7.52 13.44
CA THR A 205 -0.60 7.45 11.98
C THR A 205 -1.62 6.46 11.42
N LEU A 206 -1.88 5.36 12.13
CA LEU A 206 -2.91 4.40 11.74
C LEU A 206 -4.32 5.00 11.86
N LEU A 207 -4.59 5.78 12.93
CA LEU A 207 -5.86 6.50 13.09
C LEU A 207 -6.06 7.53 11.98
N ALA A 208 -5.02 8.26 11.60
CA ALA A 208 -5.09 9.20 10.48
C ALA A 208 -5.35 8.51 9.14
N ALA A 209 -4.71 7.36 8.90
CA ALA A 209 -4.94 6.52 7.73
C ALA A 209 -6.38 6.00 7.68
N GLN A 210 -6.95 5.61 8.83
CA GLN A 210 -8.35 5.25 8.94
C GLN A 210 -9.27 6.42 8.61
N GLY A 211 -9.04 7.59 9.22
CA GLY A 211 -9.84 8.80 8.93
C GLY A 211 -9.77 9.21 7.46
N PHE A 212 -8.63 8.97 6.81
CA PHE A 212 -8.51 9.17 5.37
C PHE A 212 -9.39 8.19 4.58
N GLN A 213 -9.36 6.91 4.89
CA GLN A 213 -10.23 5.90 4.26
C GLN A 213 -11.71 6.19 4.48
N GLU A 214 -12.10 6.71 5.64
CA GLU A 214 -13.49 6.96 6.01
C GLU A 214 -14.09 8.19 5.32
N SER A 215 -13.32 9.28 5.18
CA SER A 215 -13.86 10.60 4.78
C SER A 215 -12.88 11.48 3.99
N ARG A 216 -11.68 10.99 3.66
CA ARG A 216 -10.55 11.82 3.20
C ARG A 216 -10.20 12.94 4.18
N LEU A 217 -10.33 12.67 5.47
CA LEU A 217 -10.11 13.63 6.55
C LEU A 217 -11.05 14.85 6.51
N ASP A 218 -12.25 14.69 6.00
CA ASP A 218 -13.25 15.76 5.89
C ASP A 218 -14.38 15.60 6.90
N GLN A 219 -14.48 16.53 7.83
CA GLN A 219 -15.53 16.52 8.89
C GLN A 219 -16.95 16.75 8.35
N SER A 220 -17.08 17.32 7.17
CA SER A 220 -18.41 17.60 6.58
C SER A 220 -19.10 16.36 6.00
N VAL A 221 -18.36 15.26 5.80
CA VAL A 221 -18.88 14.04 5.19
C VAL A 221 -19.92 13.37 6.08
N ARG A 222 -21.01 12.97 5.45
CA ARG A 222 -22.12 12.21 6.07
C ARG A 222 -22.48 11.03 5.16
N SER A 223 -22.52 9.82 5.73
CA SER A 223 -22.93 8.66 4.94
C SER A 223 -24.46 8.56 4.85
N HIS A 224 -24.95 7.79 3.90
CA HIS A 224 -26.39 7.51 3.74
C HIS A 224 -27.02 6.74 4.92
N VAL A 225 -26.19 6.08 5.73
CA VAL A 225 -26.61 5.38 6.96
C VAL A 225 -26.46 6.25 8.20
N GLY A 226 -26.05 7.52 8.06
CA GLY A 226 -25.95 8.49 9.15
C GLY A 226 -24.62 8.49 9.91
N ALA A 227 -23.57 7.88 9.36
CA ALA A 227 -22.23 8.02 9.93
C ALA A 227 -21.67 9.43 9.67
N VAL A 228 -20.88 9.96 10.61
CA VAL A 228 -20.54 11.37 10.73
C VAL A 228 -19.02 11.58 10.74
N GLY A 229 -18.56 12.53 9.94
CA GLY A 229 -17.28 13.22 10.08
C GLY A 229 -16.05 12.43 9.67
N VAL A 230 -14.90 12.87 10.16
CA VAL A 230 -13.58 12.33 9.81
C VAL A 230 -13.51 10.82 10.03
N MET A 231 -14.05 10.32 11.14
CA MET A 231 -13.97 8.90 11.50
C MET A 231 -15.24 8.11 11.13
N GLN A 232 -16.20 8.71 10.42
CA GLN A 232 -17.47 8.09 9.99
C GLN A 232 -18.12 7.25 11.09
N LEU A 233 -18.28 7.85 12.28
CA LEU A 233 -18.88 7.16 13.41
C LEU A 233 -20.41 7.37 13.43
N LEU A 234 -21.15 6.33 13.76
CA LEU A 234 -22.60 6.47 13.99
C LEU A 234 -22.86 7.17 15.34
N PRO A 235 -23.85 8.09 15.44
CA PRO A 235 -24.20 8.71 16.71
C PRO A 235 -24.49 7.70 17.83
N SER A 236 -25.18 6.60 17.53
CA SER A 236 -25.44 5.54 18.49
C SER A 236 -24.17 4.85 19.02
N THR A 237 -23.11 4.75 18.22
CA THR A 237 -21.81 4.23 18.65
C THR A 237 -21.09 5.24 19.53
N ALA A 238 -21.14 6.52 19.17
CA ALA A 238 -20.55 7.61 19.94
C ALA A 238 -21.19 7.79 21.33
N GLU A 239 -22.51 7.57 21.42
CA GLU A 239 -23.29 7.63 22.66
C GLU A 239 -23.15 6.36 23.52
N ASP A 240 -22.70 5.23 22.94
CA ASP A 240 -22.50 3.99 23.71
C ASP A 240 -21.58 4.22 24.91
N LYS A 241 -21.89 3.57 26.03
CA LYS A 241 -21.14 3.72 27.30
C LYS A 241 -19.64 3.47 27.20
N ASN A 242 -19.20 2.71 26.21
CA ASN A 242 -17.77 2.41 26.00
C ASN A 242 -17.05 3.54 25.24
N VAL A 243 -17.79 4.40 24.54
CA VAL A 243 -17.27 5.60 23.88
C VAL A 243 -17.66 6.85 24.67
N ALA A 244 -18.94 7.12 24.87
CA ALA A 244 -19.51 8.21 25.66
C ALA A 244 -18.99 9.61 25.24
N ILE A 245 -18.94 9.87 23.93
CA ILE A 245 -18.54 11.14 23.32
C ILE A 245 -19.60 11.50 22.25
N PRO A 246 -20.72 12.13 22.62
CA PRO A 246 -21.87 12.30 21.73
C PRO A 246 -21.72 13.42 20.68
N ASN A 247 -20.84 14.40 20.89
CA ASN A 247 -20.75 15.60 20.03
C ASN A 247 -19.90 15.38 18.78
N ILE A 248 -20.10 14.26 18.05
CA ILE A 248 -19.29 13.87 16.89
C ILE A 248 -19.54 14.70 15.62
N ASP A 249 -20.46 15.65 15.64
CA ASP A 249 -20.62 16.67 14.61
C ASP A 249 -19.44 17.66 14.58
N GLU A 250 -18.76 17.81 15.70
CA GLU A 250 -17.57 18.62 15.83
C GLU A 250 -16.31 17.78 15.52
N LEU A 251 -15.30 18.42 14.91
CA LEU A 251 -14.07 17.78 14.43
C LEU A 251 -13.30 17.04 15.53
N GLU A 252 -12.97 17.74 16.61
CA GLU A 252 -12.14 17.18 17.68
C GLU A 252 -12.86 16.03 18.42
N PRO A 253 -14.11 16.17 18.86
CA PRO A 253 -14.87 15.05 19.44
C PRO A 253 -15.06 13.86 18.49
N ASN A 254 -15.15 14.10 17.18
CA ASN A 254 -15.26 13.03 16.20
C ASN A 254 -13.99 12.16 16.15
N ILE A 255 -12.82 12.80 16.09
CA ILE A 255 -11.52 12.10 16.11
C ILE A 255 -11.32 11.38 17.44
N GLU A 256 -11.68 12.03 18.57
CA GLU A 256 -11.59 11.43 19.90
C GLU A 256 -12.48 10.17 20.01
N ALA A 257 -13.73 10.26 19.60
CA ALA A 257 -14.67 9.15 19.64
C ALA A 257 -14.21 7.97 18.77
N GLY A 258 -13.71 8.27 17.57
CA GLY A 258 -13.15 7.26 16.67
C GLY A 258 -11.94 6.55 17.27
N ALA A 259 -10.98 7.30 17.83
CA ALA A 259 -9.80 6.75 18.50
C ALA A 259 -10.17 5.87 19.69
N LYS A 260 -11.09 6.34 20.53
CA LYS A 260 -11.58 5.60 21.69
C LYS A 260 -12.32 4.33 21.31
N TYR A 261 -13.13 4.39 20.26
CA TYR A 261 -13.84 3.20 19.76
C TYR A 261 -12.88 2.17 19.19
N MET A 262 -11.86 2.59 18.43
CA MET A 262 -10.81 1.69 17.94
C MET A 262 -10.04 1.03 19.09
N ALA A 263 -9.65 1.79 20.11
CA ALA A 263 -9.00 1.26 21.31
C ALA A 263 -9.90 0.25 22.04
N PHE A 264 -11.18 0.57 22.22
CA PHE A 264 -12.16 -0.35 22.79
C PHE A 264 -12.25 -1.67 22.00
N LEU A 265 -12.35 -1.60 20.67
CA LEU A 265 -12.41 -2.80 19.83
C LEU A 265 -11.14 -3.66 19.98
N LYS A 266 -9.96 -3.03 19.92
CA LYS A 266 -8.68 -3.71 20.06
C LYS A 266 -8.54 -4.35 21.43
N GLU A 267 -8.72 -3.57 22.51
CA GLU A 267 -8.54 -4.05 23.87
C GLU A 267 -9.56 -5.15 24.24
N ARG A 268 -10.82 -4.96 23.86
CA ARG A 268 -11.90 -5.87 24.22
C ARG A 268 -11.86 -7.19 23.47
N TYR A 269 -11.43 -7.20 22.20
CA TYR A 269 -11.60 -8.35 21.30
C TYR A 269 -10.32 -8.89 20.70
N PHE A 270 -9.26 -8.09 20.67
CA PHE A 270 -8.02 -8.40 19.97
C PHE A 270 -6.77 -8.06 20.79
N SER A 271 -6.84 -8.31 22.10
CA SER A 271 -5.71 -8.24 23.02
C SER A 271 -5.31 -9.65 23.44
N GLY A 272 -4.01 -9.87 23.62
CA GLY A 272 -3.45 -11.14 24.07
C GLY A 272 -1.97 -11.22 23.75
N PRO A 273 -1.20 -12.03 24.50
CA PRO A 273 0.26 -12.10 24.34
C PRO A 273 0.73 -12.68 23.00
N GLU A 274 -0.16 -13.38 22.29
CA GLU A 274 0.13 -14.00 20.99
C GLU A 274 -0.17 -13.07 19.80
N LEU A 275 -0.78 -11.92 20.05
CA LEU A 275 -1.20 -10.96 19.03
C LEU A 275 -0.29 -9.73 19.08
N ASP A 276 0.45 -9.49 18.03
CA ASP A 276 1.26 -8.28 17.94
C ASP A 276 0.40 -7.01 17.77
N GLU A 277 1.03 -5.87 18.01
CA GLU A 277 0.37 -4.56 18.02
C GLU A 277 -0.32 -4.22 16.70
N ILE A 278 0.34 -4.54 15.57
CA ILE A 278 -0.21 -4.20 14.24
C ILE A 278 -1.36 -5.14 13.86
N ASN A 279 -1.21 -6.45 14.05
CA ASN A 279 -2.27 -7.40 13.73
C ASN A 279 -3.51 -7.21 14.61
N GLY A 280 -3.33 -6.86 15.90
CA GLY A 280 -4.43 -6.47 16.78
C GLY A 280 -5.19 -5.26 16.25
N SER A 281 -4.47 -4.28 15.73
CA SER A 281 -5.05 -3.08 15.14
C SER A 281 -5.75 -3.36 13.80
N LEU A 282 -5.18 -4.22 12.94
CA LEU A 282 -5.82 -4.63 11.66
C LEU A 282 -7.13 -5.39 11.89
N LEU A 283 -7.18 -6.29 12.87
CA LEU A 283 -8.40 -6.98 13.28
C LEU A 283 -9.45 -6.02 13.86
N ALA A 284 -9.01 -4.99 14.61
CA ALA A 284 -9.90 -3.94 15.09
C ALA A 284 -10.46 -3.09 13.94
N LEU A 285 -9.64 -2.73 12.94
CA LEU A 285 -10.09 -2.05 11.71
C LEU A 285 -11.15 -2.88 10.95
N ALA A 286 -10.89 -4.17 10.74
CA ALA A 286 -11.87 -5.06 10.13
C ALA A 286 -13.19 -5.10 10.94
N SER A 287 -13.09 -5.03 12.27
CA SER A 287 -14.24 -5.01 13.17
C SER A 287 -14.99 -3.68 13.18
N TYR A 288 -14.29 -2.58 12.98
CA TYR A 288 -14.89 -1.26 12.79
C TYR A 288 -15.82 -1.25 11.57
N ASN A 289 -15.36 -1.83 10.48
CA ASN A 289 -16.10 -1.93 9.22
C ASN A 289 -17.21 -3.02 9.25
N ALA A 290 -16.88 -4.26 9.67
CA ALA A 290 -17.77 -5.42 9.54
C ALA A 290 -18.43 -5.90 10.84
N GLY A 291 -18.09 -5.28 11.97
CA GLY A 291 -18.59 -5.62 13.29
C GLY A 291 -17.75 -6.67 14.03
N PRO A 292 -17.50 -6.45 15.36
CA PRO A 292 -16.54 -7.28 16.12
C PRO A 292 -17.01 -8.72 16.33
N GLY A 293 -18.30 -8.96 16.45
CA GLY A 293 -18.84 -10.31 16.60
C GLY A 293 -18.56 -11.20 15.39
N ARG A 294 -18.66 -10.61 14.19
CA ARG A 294 -18.37 -11.30 12.92
C ARG A 294 -16.89 -11.61 12.80
N ILE A 295 -16.02 -10.62 12.97
CA ILE A 295 -14.56 -10.80 12.82
C ILE A 295 -14.00 -11.80 13.85
N ARG A 296 -14.46 -11.75 15.11
CA ARG A 296 -14.08 -12.77 16.11
C ARG A 296 -14.42 -14.19 15.68
N ARG A 297 -15.60 -14.40 15.12
CA ARG A 297 -16.02 -15.72 14.61
C ARG A 297 -15.12 -16.16 13.48
N LEU A 298 -14.84 -15.28 12.51
CA LEU A 298 -14.02 -15.60 11.33
C LEU A 298 -12.55 -15.81 11.69
N ARG A 299 -12.02 -15.08 12.68
CA ARG A 299 -10.68 -15.31 13.25
C ARG A 299 -10.54 -16.71 13.81
N ARG A 300 -11.54 -17.18 14.57
CA ARG A 300 -11.54 -18.56 15.10
C ARG A 300 -11.60 -19.59 13.98
N GLU A 301 -12.48 -19.38 13.01
CA GLU A 301 -12.61 -20.25 11.83
C GLU A 301 -11.31 -20.31 11.02
N ALA A 302 -10.56 -19.21 10.91
CA ALA A 302 -9.24 -19.22 10.29
C ALA A 302 -8.31 -20.23 10.97
N GLY A 303 -8.24 -20.22 12.30
CA GLY A 303 -7.49 -21.22 13.06
C GLY A 303 -7.96 -22.67 12.84
N GLU A 304 -9.26 -22.91 12.82
CA GLU A 304 -9.85 -24.23 12.55
C GLU A 304 -9.50 -24.74 11.14
N ARG A 305 -9.29 -23.83 10.19
CA ARG A 305 -8.93 -24.14 8.78
C ARG A 305 -7.42 -24.17 8.52
N GLY A 306 -6.59 -24.01 9.56
CA GLY A 306 -5.12 -24.12 9.47
C GLY A 306 -4.41 -22.83 9.09
N TYR A 307 -5.11 -21.67 9.11
CA TYR A 307 -4.51 -20.35 9.03
C TYR A 307 -4.08 -19.87 10.43
N ASP A 308 -3.13 -18.92 10.47
CA ASP A 308 -2.78 -18.29 11.74
C ASP A 308 -3.87 -17.26 12.13
N PRO A 309 -4.62 -17.48 13.23
CA PRO A 309 -5.66 -16.56 13.66
C PRO A 309 -5.13 -15.22 14.20
N ASN A 310 -3.82 -15.11 14.43
CA ASN A 310 -3.17 -13.91 14.94
C ASN A 310 -2.58 -13.01 13.83
N LEU A 311 -2.61 -13.48 12.58
CA LEU A 311 -2.16 -12.71 11.42
C LEU A 311 -3.35 -12.33 10.55
N TRP A 312 -3.40 -11.04 10.15
CA TRP A 312 -4.43 -10.58 9.23
C TRP A 312 -4.12 -11.00 7.79
N PHE A 313 -2.99 -10.51 7.24
CA PHE A 313 -2.64 -10.73 5.84
C PHE A 313 -2.35 -12.20 5.56
N ASP A 314 -2.84 -12.68 4.42
CA ASP A 314 -2.73 -14.07 3.94
C ASP A 314 -3.33 -15.13 4.89
N ASN A 315 -3.98 -14.70 5.99
CA ASN A 315 -4.56 -15.57 7.00
C ASN A 315 -6.04 -15.25 7.28
N VAL A 316 -6.34 -14.42 8.26
CA VAL A 316 -7.74 -14.11 8.63
C VAL A 316 -8.49 -13.43 7.49
N GLU A 317 -7.82 -12.58 6.72
CA GLU A 317 -8.41 -11.91 5.57
C GLU A 317 -8.96 -12.86 4.51
N VAL A 318 -8.34 -14.05 4.34
CA VAL A 318 -8.81 -15.07 3.38
C VAL A 318 -10.22 -15.52 3.74
N ILE A 319 -10.46 -15.81 5.01
CA ILE A 319 -11.77 -16.23 5.51
C ILE A 319 -12.78 -15.08 5.46
N VAL A 320 -12.32 -13.86 5.75
CA VAL A 320 -13.15 -12.66 5.65
C VAL A 320 -13.55 -12.40 4.20
N ALA A 321 -12.63 -12.52 3.25
CA ALA A 321 -12.91 -12.36 1.83
C ALA A 321 -13.96 -13.37 1.32
N GLU A 322 -13.90 -14.61 1.79
CA GLU A 322 -14.83 -15.67 1.42
C GLU A 322 -16.24 -15.46 1.99
N GLN A 323 -16.37 -15.02 3.24
CA GLN A 323 -17.65 -15.02 3.97
C GLN A 323 -18.31 -13.65 4.11
N VAL A 324 -17.54 -12.56 4.07
CA VAL A 324 -18.05 -11.19 4.17
C VAL A 324 -18.03 -10.52 2.79
N GLY A 325 -16.98 -10.80 2.03
CA GLY A 325 -16.71 -10.17 0.75
C GLY A 325 -15.42 -9.36 0.77
N ARG A 326 -15.07 -8.84 -0.40
CA ARG A 326 -13.81 -8.12 -0.59
C ARG A 326 -13.79 -6.71 0.01
N GLU A 327 -14.94 -6.13 0.30
CA GLU A 327 -15.05 -4.75 0.80
C GLU A 327 -14.27 -4.55 2.09
N THR A 328 -14.50 -5.40 3.11
CA THR A 328 -13.78 -5.31 4.39
C THR A 328 -12.28 -5.58 4.24
N VAL A 329 -11.90 -6.52 3.38
CA VAL A 329 -10.47 -6.80 3.10
C VAL A 329 -9.82 -5.59 2.43
N GLN A 330 -10.46 -5.01 1.43
CA GLN A 330 -9.97 -3.82 0.75
C GLN A 330 -9.90 -2.61 1.69
N TYR A 331 -10.89 -2.44 2.57
CA TYR A 331 -10.88 -1.40 3.60
C TYR A 331 -9.62 -1.49 4.48
N VAL A 332 -9.30 -2.66 5.01
CA VAL A 332 -8.10 -2.85 5.85
C VAL A 332 -6.82 -2.67 5.05
N SER A 333 -6.75 -3.21 3.83
CA SER A 333 -5.58 -3.07 2.95
C SER A 333 -5.30 -1.62 2.58
N ASN A 334 -6.35 -0.85 2.23
CA ASN A 334 -6.20 0.57 1.93
C ASN A 334 -5.69 1.37 3.14
N ILE A 335 -6.26 1.14 4.34
CA ILE A 335 -5.80 1.82 5.56
C ILE A 335 -4.34 1.48 5.85
N PHE A 336 -3.95 0.22 5.72
CA PHE A 336 -2.57 -0.19 5.96
C PHE A 336 -1.61 0.46 4.96
N LYS A 337 -1.98 0.54 3.69
CA LYS A 337 -1.25 1.28 2.66
C LYS A 337 -1.07 2.75 3.05
N TYR A 338 -2.15 3.46 3.41
CA TYR A 338 -2.07 4.86 3.84
C TYR A 338 -1.24 5.04 5.10
N TYR A 339 -1.33 4.10 6.03
CA TYR A 339 -0.50 4.06 7.23
C TYR A 339 1.00 4.00 6.91
N LEU A 340 1.43 3.10 6.04
CA LEU A 340 2.82 2.99 5.62
C LEU A 340 3.29 4.27 4.91
N THR A 341 2.45 4.81 4.05
CA THR A 341 2.70 6.06 3.32
C THR A 341 2.88 7.24 4.29
N TYR A 342 1.98 7.42 5.25
CA TYR A 342 2.07 8.50 6.24
C TYR A 342 3.26 8.31 7.19
N ARG A 343 3.59 7.10 7.60
CA ARG A 343 4.81 6.83 8.39
C ARG A 343 6.06 7.29 7.63
N TRP A 344 6.12 6.98 6.37
CA TRP A 344 7.26 7.36 5.53
C TRP A 344 7.35 8.90 5.36
N ILE A 345 6.22 9.59 5.13
CA ILE A 345 6.16 11.06 5.10
C ILE A 345 6.67 11.66 6.41
N ASN A 346 6.21 11.16 7.54
CA ASN A 346 6.63 11.63 8.86
C ASN A 346 8.13 11.46 9.06
N THR A 347 8.71 10.35 8.62
CA THR A 347 10.16 10.11 8.67
C THR A 347 10.92 11.09 7.78
N ALA A 348 10.48 11.26 6.53
CA ALA A 348 11.11 12.19 5.59
C ALA A 348 11.04 13.65 6.06
N ASP A 349 9.89 14.06 6.63
CA ASP A 349 9.72 15.41 7.19
C ASP A 349 10.64 15.62 8.43
N ALA A 350 10.78 14.59 9.29
CA ALA A 350 11.68 14.64 10.44
C ALA A 350 13.17 14.73 10.00
N GLU A 351 13.58 13.96 8.99
CA GLU A 351 14.94 14.02 8.44
C GLU A 351 15.23 15.39 7.81
N ARG A 352 14.28 15.95 7.05
CA ARG A 352 14.40 17.30 6.47
C ARG A 352 14.53 18.37 7.55
N ALA A 353 13.72 18.30 8.62
CA ALA A 353 13.80 19.21 9.74
C ALA A 353 15.15 19.08 10.49
N ALA A 354 15.65 17.86 10.66
CA ALA A 354 16.97 17.63 11.25
C ALA A 354 18.10 18.21 10.39
N ALA A 355 18.05 18.02 9.08
CA ALA A 355 19.04 18.57 8.14
C ALA A 355 19.03 20.10 8.13
N ARG A 356 17.85 20.74 8.14
CA ARG A 356 17.72 22.21 8.24
C ARG A 356 18.35 22.74 9.54
N ARG A 357 18.03 22.13 10.68
CA ARG A 357 18.64 22.52 11.98
C ARG A 357 20.16 22.38 11.96
N ALA A 358 20.68 21.30 11.37
CA ALA A 358 22.13 21.08 11.25
C ALA A 358 22.85 22.12 10.36
N THR A 359 22.14 22.73 9.41
CA THR A 359 22.67 23.79 8.52
C THR A 359 22.36 25.20 9.01
N GLY A 360 21.75 25.38 10.20
CA GLY A 360 21.40 26.70 10.76
C GLY A 360 20.27 27.42 10.01
N MET A 361 19.51 26.71 9.17
CA MET A 361 18.30 27.24 8.54
C MET A 361 17.16 27.11 9.54
N GLU A 362 16.59 28.24 9.96
CA GLU A 362 15.36 28.26 10.76
C GLU A 362 14.20 27.65 9.97
N ASP A 363 13.28 26.97 10.69
CA ASP A 363 12.04 26.48 10.10
C ASP A 363 11.26 27.67 9.53
N ALA A 364 10.99 27.64 8.22
CA ALA A 364 10.06 28.59 7.63
C ALA A 364 8.66 28.36 8.22
N PRO A 365 7.92 29.44 8.57
CA PRO A 365 6.63 29.36 9.23
C PRO A 365 5.57 28.59 8.44
#